data_28f941cd69c1a7d0cc5e3e0d28c7042e
#
_entry.id   28f941cd69c1a7d0cc5e3e0d28c7042e
#
_cell.length_a   1.000
_cell.length_b   1.000
_cell.length_c   1.000
_cell.angle_alpha   90.00
_cell.angle_beta   90.00
_cell.angle_gamma   90.00
#
_symmetry.space_group_name_H-M   'P 1'
#
loop_
_entity.id
_entity.type
_entity.pdbx_description
1 polymer ?
#
loop_
_entity_poly.entity_id
_entity_poly.type
_entity_poly.pdbx_seq_one_letter_code
_entity_poly.pdbx_strand_id
1 'polypeptide(L)'
;MSPRRRVLLLSMVGLLLAGGAIALRVGARQPAETSALAESLAGIEAPAPTTTTTSTTIDPARQSFRAAHVGIPSVNLYPSAAASQPQLALPNPTDENVPLVFLVREEQGSRLKVAIPERPNGTELWVDKTDVVTTDVPNRIVVEVGARRLTVYRGHSDEAVMSATVAVGSDATPTPLGDFYVDISVAQTSYTPWILSVAGFSDALQSFGGGNGQIAIHGWSDTSVLGRNVSNGCVRVSFDDLWRLRDLAPVGTPVEIVA
;
A
#
# COMPACT_ATOMS: atom_id res chain seq x y z
N MET A 1 -7.84 -8.56 -46.22
CA MET A 1 -7.03 -7.35 -46.50
C MET A 1 -6.99 -6.55 -45.23
N SER A 2 -5.84 -6.54 -44.55
CA SER A 2 -5.60 -5.87 -43.24
C SER A 2 -4.83 -4.56 -43.46
N PRO A 3 -5.18 -3.46 -42.83
CA PRO A 3 -4.30 -2.28 -42.79
C PRO A 3 -3.43 -2.27 -41.53
N ARG A 4 -2.14 -2.43 -41.73
CA ARG A 4 -1.05 -2.17 -40.80
C ARG A 4 -1.07 -0.70 -40.38
N ARG A 5 -1.12 -0.38 -39.08
CA ARG A 5 -0.82 0.95 -38.57
C ARG A 5 0.59 1.01 -38.00
N ARG A 6 1.30 2.03 -38.49
CA ARG A 6 2.71 2.30 -38.30
C ARG A 6 2.95 2.87 -36.87
N VAL A 7 3.95 2.32 -36.20
CA VAL A 7 4.58 2.86 -35.00
C VAL A 7 5.44 4.06 -35.40
N LEU A 8 5.24 5.21 -34.78
CA LEU A 8 6.14 6.35 -34.87
C LEU A 8 7.11 6.32 -33.69
N LEU A 9 8.37 6.04 -34.00
CA LEU A 9 9.51 6.28 -33.11
C LEU A 9 9.80 7.79 -33.08
N LEU A 10 9.82 8.39 -31.89
CA LEU A 10 10.45 9.70 -31.67
C LEU A 10 11.74 9.50 -30.91
N SER A 11 12.78 10.00 -31.54
CA SER A 11 14.20 9.90 -31.23
C SER A 11 14.62 10.80 -30.07
N MET A 12 15.60 10.29 -29.35
CA MET A 12 16.44 10.89 -28.32
C MET A 12 17.04 12.25 -28.70
N VAL A 13 17.08 13.13 -27.73
CA VAL A 13 18.05 14.25 -27.70
C VAL A 13 18.96 14.03 -26.48
N GLY A 14 20.22 13.81 -26.74
CA GLY A 14 21.27 13.69 -25.74
C GLY A 14 21.67 15.05 -25.17
N LEU A 15 21.93 15.08 -23.87
CA LEU A 15 22.58 16.23 -23.22
C LEU A 15 23.88 15.77 -22.54
N LEU A 16 25.00 16.29 -23.04
CA LEU A 16 26.33 16.12 -22.48
C LEU A 16 26.45 16.89 -21.16
N LEU A 17 26.88 16.21 -20.11
CA LEU A 17 27.32 16.88 -18.87
C LEU A 17 28.83 16.83 -18.75
N ALA A 18 29.38 18.05 -18.64
CA ALA A 18 30.79 18.30 -18.38
C ALA A 18 31.15 17.93 -16.92
N GLY A 19 32.29 17.27 -16.77
CA GLY A 19 32.84 16.88 -15.49
C GLY A 19 33.47 18.05 -14.72
N GLY A 20 33.25 18.06 -13.40
CA GLY A 20 33.98 18.89 -12.45
C GLY A 20 34.52 18.01 -11.33
N ALA A 21 35.82 17.77 -11.36
CA ALA A 21 36.55 17.06 -10.30
C ALA A 21 36.81 17.99 -9.11
N ILE A 22 36.29 17.70 -7.95
CA ILE A 22 36.66 18.33 -6.68
C ILE A 22 37.54 17.39 -5.90
N ALA A 23 38.82 17.77 -5.73
CA ALA A 23 39.78 17.04 -4.91
C ALA A 23 39.54 17.31 -3.42
N LEU A 24 39.23 16.29 -2.63
CA LEU A 24 39.21 16.34 -1.16
C LEU A 24 40.62 16.11 -0.63
N ARG A 25 41.17 17.08 0.08
CA ARG A 25 42.40 16.92 0.87
C ARG A 25 42.08 16.19 2.18
N VAL A 26 42.69 15.04 2.36
CA VAL A 26 42.71 14.29 3.65
C VAL A 26 43.82 14.91 4.51
N GLY A 27 43.44 15.55 5.60
CA GLY A 27 44.34 15.97 6.66
C GLY A 27 44.52 14.90 7.71
N ALA A 28 45.73 14.35 7.79
CA ALA A 28 46.12 13.43 8.86
C ALA A 28 46.30 14.18 10.19
N ARG A 29 45.61 13.71 11.24
CA ARG A 29 45.88 14.11 12.64
C ARG A 29 46.52 12.96 13.40
N GLN A 30 47.67 13.26 13.98
CA GLN A 30 48.46 12.36 14.84
C GLN A 30 47.75 12.13 16.19
N PRO A 31 48.03 10.99 16.85
CA PRO A 31 47.46 10.65 18.16
C PRO A 31 48.24 11.33 19.29
N ALA A 32 47.50 11.89 20.25
CA ALA A 32 48.05 12.41 21.50
C ALA A 32 47.91 11.34 22.61
N GLU A 33 48.92 11.30 23.38
CA GLU A 33 49.35 10.37 24.40
C GLU A 33 48.34 10.07 25.50
N THR A 34 48.26 8.76 25.82
CA THR A 34 47.77 8.21 27.07
C THR A 34 48.84 8.37 28.16
N SER A 35 48.51 8.96 29.28
CA SER A 35 49.13 8.63 30.57
C SER A 35 48.32 9.08 31.76
N ALA A 36 48.21 8.19 32.73
CA ALA A 36 47.93 8.35 34.13
C ALA A 36 46.50 8.80 34.53
N LEU A 37 45.75 7.83 35.01
CA LEU A 37 45.05 7.85 36.30
C LEU A 37 44.43 6.45 36.53
N ALA A 38 45.29 5.50 36.84
CA ALA A 38 44.92 4.24 37.49
C ALA A 38 45.38 4.39 38.94
N GLU A 39 44.46 4.78 39.78
CA GLU A 39 44.47 4.43 41.24
C GLU A 39 43.32 5.12 41.95
N SER A 40 42.57 4.32 42.63
CA SER A 40 41.51 4.65 43.56
C SER A 40 40.09 4.48 43.06
N LEU A 41 39.59 3.26 43.21
CA LEU A 41 38.19 2.95 43.59
C LEU A 41 38.06 1.43 43.80
N ALA A 42 38.73 0.94 44.87
CA ALA A 42 38.33 -0.32 45.50
C ALA A 42 37.16 0.01 46.44
N GLY A 43 35.98 -0.57 46.21
CA GLY A 43 34.89 -0.56 47.18
C GLY A 43 33.60 0.12 46.72
N ILE A 44 33.03 -0.25 45.58
CA ILE A 44 31.61 -0.08 45.34
C ILE A 44 31.10 -1.41 44.77
N GLU A 45 30.41 -2.14 45.65
CA GLU A 45 29.65 -3.34 45.29
C GLU A 45 28.55 -2.93 44.29
N ALA A 46 28.66 -3.40 43.05
CA ALA A 46 27.67 -3.12 42.04
C ALA A 46 26.32 -3.81 42.43
N PRO A 47 25.20 -3.10 42.44
CA PRO A 47 23.91 -3.74 42.65
C PRO A 47 23.67 -4.76 41.52
N ALA A 48 23.22 -5.94 41.91
CA ALA A 48 22.87 -7.00 40.94
C ALA A 48 21.93 -6.45 39.85
N PRO A 49 22.10 -6.85 38.56
CA PRO A 49 21.22 -6.39 37.50
C PRO A 49 19.81 -6.86 37.80
N THR A 50 18.96 -5.94 38.20
CA THR A 50 17.52 -6.16 38.24
C THR A 50 17.06 -6.26 36.79
N THR A 51 16.88 -7.48 36.31
CA THR A 51 16.26 -7.74 35.00
C THR A 51 14.80 -7.31 35.09
N THR A 52 14.54 -6.03 34.86
CA THR A 52 13.17 -5.55 34.64
C THR A 52 12.75 -6.10 33.29
N THR A 53 12.09 -7.25 33.28
CA THR A 53 11.36 -7.73 32.10
C THR A 53 10.22 -6.74 31.88
N THR A 54 10.45 -5.69 31.10
CA THR A 54 9.40 -4.83 30.59
C THR A 54 8.60 -5.67 29.60
N SER A 55 7.56 -6.31 30.11
CA SER A 55 6.53 -6.93 29.25
C SER A 55 5.86 -5.76 28.54
N THR A 56 6.33 -5.44 27.34
CA THR A 56 5.65 -4.49 26.46
C THR A 56 4.38 -5.18 26.04
N THR A 57 3.30 -4.98 26.79
CA THR A 57 1.95 -5.32 26.33
C THR A 57 1.72 -4.44 25.11
N ILE A 58 1.82 -5.05 23.93
CA ILE A 58 1.47 -4.37 22.67
C ILE A 58 -0.02 -4.05 22.79
N ASP A 59 -0.33 -2.76 22.80
CA ASP A 59 -1.71 -2.27 22.78
C ASP A 59 -2.39 -2.85 21.51
N PRO A 60 -3.41 -3.70 21.63
CA PRO A 60 -4.11 -4.27 20.47
C PRO A 60 -4.62 -3.20 19.51
N ALA A 61 -4.95 -1.99 20.02
CA ALA A 61 -5.38 -0.84 19.23
C ALA A 61 -4.28 -0.28 18.30
N ARG A 62 -3.01 -0.63 18.53
CA ARG A 62 -1.86 -0.20 17.72
C ARG A 62 -1.34 -1.31 16.80
N GLN A 63 -2.01 -2.45 16.74
CA GLN A 63 -1.61 -3.51 15.84
C GLN A 63 -1.78 -3.06 14.38
N SER A 64 -0.67 -2.94 13.66
CA SER A 64 -0.65 -2.59 12.23
C SER A 64 -1.12 -3.78 11.38
N PHE A 65 -1.63 -3.48 10.19
CA PHE A 65 -1.80 -4.48 9.14
C PHE A 65 -0.46 -4.74 8.47
N ARG A 66 -0.39 -5.76 7.60
CA ARG A 66 0.83 -6.05 6.84
C ARG A 66 0.54 -6.09 5.34
N ALA A 67 1.35 -5.39 4.56
CA ALA A 67 1.43 -5.53 3.12
C ALA A 67 2.54 -6.51 2.74
N ALA A 68 2.33 -7.33 1.72
CA ALA A 68 3.32 -8.24 1.14
C ALA A 68 3.68 -7.75 -0.27
N HIS A 69 4.89 -7.21 -0.43
CA HIS A 69 5.43 -6.72 -1.69
C HIS A 69 6.12 -7.86 -2.42
N VAL A 70 5.69 -8.18 -3.63
CA VAL A 70 6.29 -9.25 -4.44
C VAL A 70 7.69 -8.83 -4.88
N GLY A 71 8.67 -9.70 -4.62
CA GLY A 71 10.10 -9.47 -4.92
C GLY A 71 10.62 -10.16 -6.16
N ILE A 72 9.78 -10.95 -6.85
CA ILE A 72 10.16 -11.77 -8.02
C ILE A 72 9.29 -11.43 -9.23
N PRO A 73 9.74 -11.72 -10.47
CA PRO A 73 9.02 -11.32 -11.69
C PRO A 73 7.65 -12.00 -11.91
N SER A 74 7.43 -13.16 -11.30
CA SER A 74 6.14 -13.87 -11.33
C SER A 74 5.98 -14.65 -10.04
N VAL A 75 4.88 -14.44 -9.33
CA VAL A 75 4.59 -15.04 -8.05
C VAL A 75 3.53 -16.13 -8.17
N ASN A 76 3.82 -17.29 -7.60
CA ASN A 76 2.87 -18.40 -7.50
C ASN A 76 1.96 -18.24 -6.28
N LEU A 77 0.68 -18.48 -6.48
CA LEU A 77 -0.35 -18.41 -5.46
C LEU A 77 -1.03 -19.77 -5.31
N TYR A 78 -1.19 -20.22 -4.09
CA TYR A 78 -1.62 -21.58 -3.75
C TYR A 78 -3.00 -21.56 -3.08
N PRO A 79 -3.83 -22.62 -3.28
CA PRO A 79 -5.16 -22.69 -2.68
C PRO A 79 -5.14 -22.94 -1.17
N SER A 80 -4.03 -23.42 -0.62
CA SER A 80 -3.84 -23.64 0.82
C SER A 80 -2.38 -23.57 1.22
N ALA A 81 -2.10 -23.40 2.52
CA ALA A 81 -0.73 -23.36 3.05
C ALA A 81 0.06 -24.67 2.80
N ALA A 82 -0.63 -25.80 2.63
CA ALA A 82 -0.01 -27.11 2.39
C ALA A 82 -0.01 -27.55 0.91
N ALA A 83 -0.62 -26.77 0.01
CA ALA A 83 -0.71 -27.16 -1.41
C ALA A 83 0.67 -27.20 -2.08
N SER A 84 0.94 -28.28 -2.84
CA SER A 84 2.20 -28.43 -3.59
C SER A 84 2.15 -27.81 -4.98
N GLN A 85 0.95 -27.54 -5.51
CA GLN A 85 0.75 -26.95 -6.84
C GLN A 85 0.12 -25.58 -6.72
N PRO A 86 0.60 -24.57 -7.46
CA PRO A 86 -0.04 -23.27 -7.50
C PRO A 86 -1.39 -23.36 -8.23
N GLN A 87 -2.32 -22.51 -7.81
CA GLN A 87 -3.61 -22.31 -8.47
C GLN A 87 -3.56 -21.18 -9.48
N LEU A 88 -2.74 -20.17 -9.23
CA LEU A 88 -2.62 -18.95 -10.02
C LEU A 88 -1.17 -18.47 -10.00
N ALA A 89 -0.73 -17.83 -11.07
CA ALA A 89 0.52 -17.09 -11.12
C ALA A 89 0.23 -15.66 -11.61
N LEU A 90 0.77 -14.66 -10.92
CA LEU A 90 0.61 -13.25 -11.27
C LEU A 90 1.96 -12.63 -11.64
N PRO A 91 2.00 -11.75 -12.65
CA PRO A 91 3.22 -11.02 -13.02
C PRO A 91 3.54 -9.92 -12.02
N ASN A 92 4.82 -9.60 -11.90
CA ASN A 92 5.32 -8.44 -11.18
C ASN A 92 6.49 -7.81 -12.00
N PRO A 93 6.37 -6.55 -12.45
CA PRO A 93 5.27 -5.63 -12.18
C PRO A 93 3.93 -6.05 -12.83
N THR A 94 2.83 -5.40 -12.38
CA THR A 94 1.49 -5.56 -12.95
C THR A 94 1.43 -5.02 -14.39
N ASP A 95 0.28 -5.21 -15.06
CA ASP A 95 0.06 -4.65 -16.42
C ASP A 95 0.12 -3.10 -16.44
N GLU A 96 -0.14 -2.44 -15.31
CA GLU A 96 0.04 -1.00 -15.12
C GLU A 96 1.50 -0.60 -14.86
N ASN A 97 2.42 -1.56 -14.91
CA ASN A 97 3.85 -1.38 -14.65
C ASN A 97 4.16 -0.85 -13.24
N VAL A 98 3.41 -1.28 -12.26
CA VAL A 98 3.62 -1.01 -10.83
C VAL A 98 3.95 -2.30 -10.06
N PRO A 99 4.67 -2.22 -8.93
CA PRO A 99 4.93 -3.40 -8.10
C PRO A 99 3.63 -4.06 -7.62
N LEU A 100 3.55 -5.39 -7.71
CA LEU A 100 2.43 -6.16 -7.19
C LEU A 100 2.53 -6.25 -5.66
N VAL A 101 1.45 -5.87 -4.98
CA VAL A 101 1.36 -5.84 -3.52
C VAL A 101 0.06 -6.54 -3.09
N PHE A 102 0.13 -7.29 -2.00
CA PHE A 102 -1.00 -7.98 -1.39
C PHE A 102 -1.23 -7.50 0.04
N LEU A 103 -2.46 -7.62 0.53
CA LEU A 103 -2.77 -7.48 1.95
C LEU A 103 -2.65 -8.85 2.64
N VAL A 104 -1.82 -8.95 3.68
CA VAL A 104 -1.67 -10.17 4.47
C VAL A 104 -2.88 -10.34 5.39
N ARG A 105 -3.47 -11.54 5.38
CA ARG A 105 -4.59 -11.93 6.23
C ARG A 105 -4.18 -12.88 7.35
N GLU A 106 -3.33 -13.86 7.03
CA GLU A 106 -2.93 -14.92 7.95
C GLU A 106 -1.50 -15.37 7.66
N GLU A 107 -0.87 -16.00 8.63
CA GLU A 107 0.46 -16.59 8.48
C GLU A 107 0.44 -18.03 8.98
N GLN A 108 0.90 -18.97 8.13
CA GLN A 108 1.00 -20.38 8.49
C GLN A 108 2.29 -21.01 7.91
N GLY A 109 3.18 -21.43 8.77
CA GLY A 109 4.45 -22.05 8.38
C GLY A 109 5.29 -21.14 7.49
N SER A 110 5.62 -21.60 6.29
CA SER A 110 6.41 -20.85 5.29
C SER A 110 5.56 -19.93 4.40
N ARG A 111 4.22 -19.86 4.62
CA ARG A 111 3.30 -19.13 3.74
C ARG A 111 2.51 -18.05 4.46
N LEU A 112 2.11 -17.05 3.67
CA LEU A 112 1.16 -16.02 4.03
C LEU A 112 -0.13 -16.21 3.21
N LYS A 113 -1.28 -16.13 3.88
CA LYS A 113 -2.57 -15.97 3.23
C LYS A 113 -2.75 -14.51 2.89
N VAL A 114 -3.06 -14.22 1.66
CA VAL A 114 -3.13 -12.86 1.13
C VAL A 114 -4.42 -12.64 0.34
N ALA A 115 -5.01 -11.44 0.47
CA ALA A 115 -6.02 -10.97 -0.46
C ALA A 115 -5.34 -10.57 -1.77
N ILE A 116 -5.93 -10.92 -2.90
CA ILE A 116 -5.37 -10.67 -4.23
C ILE A 116 -6.28 -9.76 -5.07
N PRO A 117 -5.72 -8.96 -6.01
CA PRO A 117 -6.51 -8.04 -6.84
C PRO A 117 -7.09 -8.77 -8.07
N GLU A 118 -7.87 -9.82 -7.81
CA GLU A 118 -8.47 -10.66 -8.84
C GLU A 118 -9.94 -10.94 -8.58
N ARG A 119 -10.69 -11.19 -9.67
CA ARG A 119 -12.07 -11.67 -9.56
C ARG A 119 -12.14 -13.16 -9.21
N PRO A 120 -13.13 -13.59 -8.43
CA PRO A 120 -14.20 -12.80 -7.78
C PRO A 120 -13.67 -11.96 -6.62
N ASN A 121 -14.38 -10.88 -6.25
CA ASN A 121 -14.08 -10.07 -5.08
C ASN A 121 -13.91 -10.93 -3.82
N GLY A 122 -12.93 -10.59 -2.98
CA GLY A 122 -12.63 -11.33 -1.74
C GLY A 122 -11.82 -12.62 -1.95
N THR A 123 -11.24 -12.84 -3.15
CA THR A 123 -10.36 -13.99 -3.38
C THR A 123 -9.10 -13.87 -2.52
N GLU A 124 -8.82 -14.95 -1.77
CA GLU A 124 -7.63 -15.08 -0.92
C GLU A 124 -6.87 -16.35 -1.30
N LEU A 125 -5.57 -16.24 -1.44
CA LEU A 125 -4.67 -17.36 -1.75
C LEU A 125 -3.42 -17.28 -0.86
N TRP A 126 -2.58 -18.30 -0.93
CA TRP A 126 -1.35 -18.40 -0.16
C TRP A 126 -0.14 -18.12 -1.03
N VAL A 127 0.81 -17.32 -0.52
CA VAL A 127 2.10 -17.01 -1.15
C VAL A 127 3.25 -17.50 -0.28
N ASP A 128 4.34 -17.95 -0.89
CA ASP A 128 5.55 -18.31 -0.14
C ASP A 128 6.21 -17.03 0.43
N LYS A 129 6.62 -17.06 1.69
CA LYS A 129 7.27 -15.93 2.37
C LYS A 129 8.57 -15.49 1.71
N THR A 130 9.25 -16.40 1.02
CA THR A 130 10.50 -16.13 0.29
C THR A 130 10.30 -15.25 -0.95
N ASP A 131 9.08 -15.18 -1.46
CA ASP A 131 8.75 -14.47 -2.70
C ASP A 131 8.30 -13.03 -2.45
N VAL A 132 8.12 -12.65 -1.17
CA VAL A 132 7.60 -11.35 -0.76
C VAL A 132 8.42 -10.71 0.37
N VAL A 133 8.37 -9.39 0.44
CA VAL A 133 8.85 -8.62 1.59
C VAL A 133 7.65 -7.95 2.27
N THR A 134 7.50 -8.13 3.57
CA THR A 134 6.38 -7.55 4.31
C THR A 134 6.74 -6.20 4.92
N THR A 135 5.78 -5.27 4.89
CA THR A 135 5.85 -3.97 5.56
C THR A 135 4.60 -3.73 6.40
N ASP A 136 4.76 -2.94 7.45
CA ASP A 136 3.62 -2.55 8.29
C ASP A 136 2.79 -1.45 7.61
N VAL A 137 1.46 -1.57 7.76
CA VAL A 137 0.48 -0.59 7.30
C VAL A 137 -0.30 -0.08 8.50
N PRO A 138 -0.19 1.22 8.82
CA PRO A 138 -0.63 1.73 10.12
C PRO A 138 -2.12 1.99 10.24
N ASN A 139 -2.87 2.05 9.13
CA ASN A 139 -4.26 2.50 9.10
C ASN A 139 -5.15 1.55 8.31
N ARG A 140 -6.48 1.71 8.46
CA ARG A 140 -7.51 1.14 7.59
C ARG A 140 -8.49 2.22 7.14
N ILE A 141 -9.11 2.02 5.99
CA ILE A 141 -10.19 2.85 5.45
C ILE A 141 -11.51 2.10 5.65
N VAL A 142 -12.55 2.82 6.10
CA VAL A 142 -13.93 2.36 6.07
C VAL A 142 -14.75 3.33 5.21
N VAL A 143 -15.47 2.81 4.21
CA VAL A 143 -16.40 3.56 3.37
C VAL A 143 -17.81 3.12 3.69
N GLU A 144 -18.59 3.99 4.29
CA GLU A 144 -20.02 3.80 4.57
C GLU A 144 -20.82 4.35 3.41
N VAL A 145 -21.25 3.48 2.51
CA VAL A 145 -21.93 3.86 1.25
C VAL A 145 -23.22 4.59 1.54
N GLY A 146 -24.03 4.10 2.48
CA GLY A 146 -25.30 4.74 2.88
C GLY A 146 -25.10 6.12 3.51
N ALA A 147 -24.05 6.31 4.29
CA ALA A 147 -23.69 7.58 4.90
C ALA A 147 -22.91 8.53 3.96
N ARG A 148 -22.40 8.04 2.82
CA ARG A 148 -21.48 8.74 1.91
C ARG A 148 -20.29 9.32 2.65
N ARG A 149 -19.72 8.51 3.53
CA ARG A 149 -18.59 8.87 4.39
C ARG A 149 -17.45 7.89 4.22
N LEU A 150 -16.25 8.42 4.16
CA LEU A 150 -15.02 7.68 4.27
C LEU A 150 -14.34 8.06 5.57
N THR A 151 -13.92 7.09 6.35
CA THR A 151 -13.15 7.31 7.58
C THR A 151 -11.88 6.48 7.54
N VAL A 152 -10.76 7.10 7.90
CA VAL A 152 -9.48 6.42 8.12
C VAL A 152 -9.31 6.22 9.61
N TYR A 153 -9.11 4.98 10.02
CA TYR A 153 -8.86 4.60 11.41
C TYR A 153 -7.42 4.14 11.61
N ARG A 154 -6.90 4.34 12.81
CA ARG A 154 -5.57 3.88 13.20
C ARG A 154 -5.59 2.38 13.53
N GLY A 155 -4.84 1.58 12.78
CA GLY A 155 -4.74 0.13 13.00
C GLY A 155 -6.11 -0.52 13.16
N HIS A 156 -6.25 -1.37 14.16
CA HIS A 156 -7.49 -2.05 14.51
C HIS A 156 -8.38 -1.26 15.51
N SER A 157 -7.94 -0.06 15.92
CA SER A 157 -8.70 0.78 16.85
C SER A 157 -9.85 1.53 16.15
N ASP A 158 -10.73 2.11 16.97
CA ASP A 158 -11.78 3.04 16.52
C ASP A 158 -11.34 4.51 16.55
N GLU A 159 -10.02 4.77 16.68
CA GLU A 159 -9.45 6.11 16.59
C GLU A 159 -9.49 6.60 15.14
N ALA A 160 -10.42 7.49 14.85
CA ALA A 160 -10.51 8.13 13.55
C ALA A 160 -9.40 9.20 13.40
N VAL A 161 -8.54 9.04 12.39
CA VAL A 161 -7.47 10.01 12.07
C VAL A 161 -7.87 10.95 10.94
N MET A 162 -8.89 10.58 10.17
CA MET A 162 -9.47 11.40 9.10
C MET A 162 -10.91 10.96 8.84
N SER A 163 -11.78 11.90 8.47
CA SER A 163 -13.10 11.61 7.90
C SER A 163 -13.38 12.59 6.77
N ALA A 164 -14.06 12.10 5.72
CA ALA A 164 -14.43 12.88 4.54
C ALA A 164 -15.83 12.50 4.03
N THR A 165 -16.57 13.48 3.51
CA THR A 165 -17.79 13.24 2.72
C THR A 165 -17.36 12.80 1.32
N VAL A 166 -17.95 11.73 0.81
CA VAL A 166 -17.60 11.15 -0.49
C VAL A 166 -18.79 11.06 -1.43
N ALA A 167 -18.55 10.97 -2.75
CA ALA A 167 -19.54 10.46 -3.66
C ALA A 167 -19.24 9.00 -3.97
N VAL A 168 -20.29 8.20 -4.09
CA VAL A 168 -20.22 6.75 -4.34
C VAL A 168 -20.95 6.37 -5.62
N GLY A 169 -20.94 5.09 -5.96
CA GLY A 169 -21.60 4.54 -7.13
C GLY A 169 -23.10 4.86 -7.17
N SER A 170 -23.62 5.09 -8.37
CA SER A 170 -25.07 5.23 -8.62
C SER A 170 -25.77 3.87 -8.44
N ASP A 171 -27.11 3.88 -8.40
CA ASP A 171 -27.89 2.64 -8.30
C ASP A 171 -27.65 1.69 -9.48
N ALA A 172 -27.30 2.22 -10.67
CA ALA A 172 -26.98 1.42 -11.84
C ALA A 172 -25.57 0.80 -11.79
N THR A 173 -24.65 1.44 -11.07
CA THR A 173 -23.25 1.04 -10.95
C THR A 173 -22.79 1.23 -9.51
N PRO A 174 -23.33 0.45 -8.56
CA PRO A 174 -23.05 0.65 -7.14
C PRO A 174 -21.56 0.41 -6.81
N THR A 175 -21.08 1.11 -5.80
CA THR A 175 -19.79 0.78 -5.17
C THR A 175 -19.92 -0.61 -4.53
N PRO A 176 -19.06 -1.59 -4.89
CA PRO A 176 -19.16 -2.94 -4.35
C PRO A 176 -18.86 -2.94 -2.85
N LEU A 177 -19.64 -3.73 -2.10
CA LEU A 177 -19.42 -3.95 -0.67
C LEU A 177 -18.41 -5.08 -0.45
N GLY A 178 -17.63 -5.00 0.62
CA GLY A 178 -16.69 -6.06 1.01
C GLY A 178 -15.39 -5.54 1.61
N ASP A 179 -14.47 -6.49 1.81
CA ASP A 179 -13.14 -6.27 2.38
C ASP A 179 -12.09 -6.28 1.28
N PHE A 180 -11.54 -5.12 1.02
CA PHE A 180 -10.55 -4.86 -0.03
C PHE A 180 -9.27 -4.27 0.57
N TYR A 181 -8.39 -3.78 -0.30
CA TYR A 181 -7.20 -3.01 0.10
C TYR A 181 -6.75 -2.08 -1.04
N VAL A 182 -5.94 -1.10 -0.72
CA VAL A 182 -5.27 -0.26 -1.72
C VAL A 182 -4.15 -1.07 -2.36
N ASP A 183 -4.32 -1.48 -3.61
CA ASP A 183 -3.32 -2.26 -4.36
C ASP A 183 -2.37 -1.39 -5.17
N ILE A 184 -2.84 -0.24 -5.67
CA ILE A 184 -2.05 0.72 -6.44
C ILE A 184 -2.25 2.13 -5.88
N SER A 185 -1.16 2.89 -5.76
CA SER A 185 -1.16 4.31 -5.36
C SER A 185 -0.25 5.09 -6.28
N VAL A 186 -0.83 5.81 -7.25
CA VAL A 186 -0.07 6.45 -8.34
C VAL A 186 -0.61 7.82 -8.71
N ALA A 187 0.29 8.65 -9.29
CA ALA A 187 -0.10 9.90 -9.92
C ALA A 187 -0.95 9.65 -11.18
N GLN A 188 -1.95 10.46 -11.36
CA GLN A 188 -2.81 10.46 -12.54
C GLN A 188 -3.07 11.93 -12.95
N THR A 189 -3.09 12.21 -14.25
CA THR A 189 -3.15 13.61 -14.73
C THR A 189 -4.38 13.93 -15.57
N SER A 190 -5.20 12.94 -15.94
CA SER A 190 -6.32 13.17 -16.86
C SER A 190 -7.53 13.83 -16.20
N TYR A 191 -7.87 13.46 -14.95
CA TYR A 191 -9.06 13.99 -14.24
C TYR A 191 -8.87 14.12 -12.72
N THR A 192 -7.80 13.58 -12.17
CA THR A 192 -7.46 13.62 -10.76
C THR A 192 -5.93 13.64 -10.62
N PRO A 193 -5.35 14.31 -9.61
CA PRO A 193 -3.89 14.34 -9.46
C PRO A 193 -3.30 13.02 -8.94
N TRP A 194 -4.13 12.17 -8.30
CA TRP A 194 -3.72 10.91 -7.70
C TRP A 194 -4.84 9.88 -7.71
N ILE A 195 -4.51 8.60 -7.73
CA ILE A 195 -5.45 7.48 -7.61
C ILE A 195 -4.93 6.53 -6.53
N LEU A 196 -5.83 6.11 -5.66
CA LEU A 196 -5.71 4.94 -4.81
C LEU A 196 -6.62 3.87 -5.42
N SER A 197 -6.06 2.96 -6.24
CA SER A 197 -6.80 1.82 -6.76
C SER A 197 -7.12 0.88 -5.61
N VAL A 198 -8.28 0.26 -5.65
CA VAL A 198 -8.77 -0.67 -4.62
C VAL A 198 -8.91 -2.04 -5.27
N ALA A 199 -8.37 -3.07 -4.63
CA ALA A 199 -8.44 -4.47 -5.08
C ALA A 199 -9.89 -5.02 -4.99
N GLY A 200 -10.82 -4.28 -5.60
CA GLY A 200 -12.25 -4.56 -5.66
C GLY A 200 -12.80 -4.19 -7.03
N PHE A 201 -13.69 -5.00 -7.54
CA PHE A 201 -14.22 -4.87 -8.90
C PHE A 201 -15.71 -4.61 -8.86
N SER A 202 -16.19 -3.77 -9.78
CA SER A 202 -17.63 -3.53 -9.97
C SER A 202 -18.34 -4.81 -10.39
N ASP A 203 -19.45 -5.11 -9.75
CA ASP A 203 -20.33 -6.22 -10.17
C ASP A 203 -21.14 -5.86 -11.43
N ALA A 204 -21.38 -4.57 -11.65
CA ALA A 204 -22.15 -4.06 -12.80
C ALA A 204 -21.29 -3.84 -14.04
N LEU A 205 -19.98 -3.55 -13.89
CA LEU A 205 -19.09 -3.19 -14.99
C LEU A 205 -17.92 -4.17 -15.06
N GLN A 206 -17.85 -4.97 -16.13
CA GLN A 206 -16.70 -5.85 -16.40
C GLN A 206 -15.51 -5.09 -16.99
N SER A 207 -15.76 -3.90 -17.55
CA SER A 207 -14.73 -2.98 -18.05
C SER A 207 -15.24 -1.55 -18.00
N PHE A 208 -14.35 -0.59 -17.74
CA PHE A 208 -14.67 0.84 -17.74
C PHE A 208 -13.43 1.66 -18.05
N GLY A 209 -13.54 2.65 -18.94
CA GLY A 209 -12.46 3.59 -19.25
C GLY A 209 -11.16 2.93 -19.79
N GLY A 210 -11.25 1.72 -20.35
CA GLY A 210 -10.11 0.93 -20.81
C GLY A 210 -9.53 -0.04 -19.77
N GLY A 211 -10.03 -0.01 -18.52
CA GLY A 211 -9.65 -0.94 -17.46
C GLY A 211 -10.63 -2.11 -17.29
N ASN A 212 -10.34 -2.98 -16.33
CA ASN A 212 -11.04 -4.24 -16.03
C ASN A 212 -12.25 -4.11 -15.09
N GLY A 213 -12.75 -2.88 -14.87
CA GLY A 213 -13.86 -2.62 -13.94
C GLY A 213 -13.46 -2.53 -12.47
N GLN A 214 -12.16 -2.42 -12.17
CA GLN A 214 -11.64 -2.18 -10.84
C GLN A 214 -12.05 -0.79 -10.35
N ILE A 215 -12.38 -0.67 -9.06
CA ILE A 215 -12.75 0.60 -8.45
C ILE A 215 -11.53 1.31 -7.87
N ALA A 216 -11.69 2.61 -7.60
CA ALA A 216 -10.66 3.43 -7.00
C ALA A 216 -11.24 4.49 -6.06
N ILE A 217 -10.41 4.99 -5.15
CA ILE A 217 -10.63 6.24 -4.43
C ILE A 217 -9.82 7.32 -5.16
N HIS A 218 -10.49 8.37 -5.63
CA HIS A 218 -9.83 9.42 -6.38
C HIS A 218 -10.46 10.79 -6.16
N GLY A 219 -9.72 11.85 -6.45
CA GLY A 219 -10.23 13.21 -6.36
C GLY A 219 -11.22 13.56 -7.46
N TRP A 220 -12.11 14.52 -7.17
CA TRP A 220 -13.05 15.05 -8.13
C TRP A 220 -13.16 16.57 -8.01
N SER A 221 -13.05 17.28 -9.14
CA SER A 221 -13.02 18.75 -9.15
C SER A 221 -14.34 19.39 -8.78
N ASP A 222 -15.47 18.78 -9.20
CA ASP A 222 -16.80 19.24 -8.82
C ASP A 222 -17.19 18.66 -7.46
N THR A 223 -16.94 19.40 -6.40
CA THR A 223 -17.24 18.99 -5.02
C THR A 223 -18.75 19.01 -4.70
N SER A 224 -19.61 19.55 -5.57
CA SER A 224 -21.07 19.53 -5.39
C SER A 224 -21.67 18.12 -5.49
N VAL A 225 -20.91 17.17 -6.04
CA VAL A 225 -21.32 15.76 -6.13
C VAL A 225 -21.08 14.99 -4.82
N LEU A 226 -20.28 15.51 -3.90
CA LEU A 226 -20.00 14.84 -2.63
C LEU A 226 -21.29 14.72 -1.80
N GLY A 227 -21.44 13.58 -1.13
CA GLY A 227 -22.69 13.21 -0.45
C GLY A 227 -23.74 12.56 -1.37
N ARG A 228 -23.41 12.25 -2.63
CA ARG A 228 -24.36 11.72 -3.62
C ARG A 228 -23.92 10.38 -4.22
N ASN A 229 -24.86 9.62 -4.76
CA ASN A 229 -24.66 8.38 -5.49
C ASN A 229 -24.62 8.68 -6.99
N VAL A 230 -23.45 8.99 -7.55
CA VAL A 230 -23.32 9.53 -8.93
C VAL A 230 -22.13 8.98 -9.72
N SER A 231 -21.28 8.14 -9.11
CA SER A 231 -20.12 7.56 -9.80
C SER A 231 -20.47 6.26 -10.52
N ASN A 232 -19.50 5.73 -11.26
CA ASN A 232 -19.58 4.40 -11.85
C ASN A 232 -18.98 3.29 -10.95
N GLY A 233 -19.06 3.48 -9.63
CA GLY A 233 -18.55 2.55 -8.62
C GLY A 233 -17.35 3.08 -7.83
N CYS A 234 -16.56 4.00 -8.36
CA CYS A 234 -15.46 4.63 -7.64
C CYS A 234 -15.92 5.52 -6.49
N VAL A 235 -15.10 5.69 -5.48
CA VAL A 235 -15.31 6.62 -4.36
C VAL A 235 -14.63 7.94 -4.71
N ARG A 236 -15.39 9.03 -4.80
CA ARG A 236 -14.87 10.37 -5.11
C ARG A 236 -14.73 11.19 -3.84
N VAL A 237 -13.57 11.85 -3.70
CA VAL A 237 -13.24 12.74 -2.58
C VAL A 237 -12.84 14.13 -3.10
N SER A 238 -12.74 15.13 -2.23
CA SER A 238 -12.12 16.40 -2.59
C SER A 238 -10.62 16.21 -2.89
N PHE A 239 -9.99 17.14 -3.60
CA PHE A 239 -8.53 17.06 -3.83
C PHE A 239 -7.75 17.19 -2.52
N ASP A 240 -8.21 18.02 -1.57
CA ASP A 240 -7.57 18.17 -0.27
C ASP A 240 -7.61 16.87 0.54
N ASP A 241 -8.76 16.18 0.56
CA ASP A 241 -8.90 14.89 1.21
C ASP A 241 -8.08 13.81 0.49
N LEU A 242 -7.98 13.86 -0.84
CA LEU A 242 -7.16 12.92 -1.61
C LEU A 242 -5.68 12.99 -1.20
N TRP A 243 -5.13 14.20 -1.02
CA TRP A 243 -3.74 14.35 -0.59
C TRP A 243 -3.50 13.82 0.82
N ARG A 244 -4.44 14.02 1.72
CA ARG A 244 -4.39 13.42 3.07
C ARG A 244 -4.48 11.89 3.01
N LEU A 245 -5.39 11.35 2.18
CA LEU A 245 -5.54 9.91 1.99
C LEU A 245 -4.26 9.27 1.43
N ARG A 246 -3.61 9.89 0.44
CA ARG A 246 -2.34 9.41 -0.13
C ARG A 246 -1.30 9.18 0.97
N ASP A 247 -1.20 10.10 1.94
CA ASP A 247 -0.19 10.03 3.00
C ASP A 247 -0.61 9.05 4.12
N LEU A 248 -1.91 8.87 4.34
CA LEU A 248 -2.45 8.00 5.39
C LEU A 248 -2.68 6.55 4.94
N ALA A 249 -2.81 6.31 3.64
CA ALA A 249 -3.22 5.03 3.08
C ALA A 249 -2.21 4.53 2.01
N PRO A 250 -1.03 4.09 2.40
CA PRO A 250 -0.08 3.46 1.49
C PRO A 250 -0.67 2.17 0.88
N VAL A 251 -0.01 1.62 -0.15
CA VAL A 251 -0.38 0.31 -0.71
C VAL A 251 -0.39 -0.76 0.38
N GLY A 252 -1.36 -1.67 0.31
CA GLY A 252 -1.64 -2.65 1.36
C GLY A 252 -2.60 -2.16 2.45
N THR A 253 -3.03 -0.88 2.44
CA THR A 253 -4.02 -0.36 3.40
C THR A 253 -5.36 -1.07 3.21
N PRO A 254 -5.92 -1.73 4.25
CA PRO A 254 -7.26 -2.32 4.18
C PRO A 254 -8.33 -1.27 3.86
N VAL A 255 -9.29 -1.66 3.03
CA VAL A 255 -10.47 -0.86 2.65
C VAL A 255 -11.72 -1.71 2.86
N GLU A 256 -12.48 -1.40 3.89
CA GLU A 256 -13.77 -1.99 4.18
C GLU A 256 -14.86 -1.10 3.58
N ILE A 257 -15.71 -1.66 2.74
CA ILE A 257 -16.85 -0.94 2.12
C ILE A 257 -18.13 -1.56 2.63
N VAL A 258 -18.89 -0.79 3.38
CA VAL A 258 -20.14 -1.22 4.03
C VAL A 258 -21.35 -0.39 3.54
N ALA A 259 -22.57 -0.93 3.76
CA ALA A 259 -23.82 -0.32 3.32
C ALA A 259 -24.11 1.06 3.94
#